data_8dc902f2fcc25650fd1c96aadd152163
#
_entry.id   8dc902f2fcc25650fd1c96aadd152163
#
_cell.length_a   1.000
_cell.length_b   1.000
_cell.length_c   1.000
_cell.angle_alpha   90.00
_cell.angle_beta   90.00
_cell.angle_gamma   90.00
#
_symmetry.space_group_name_H-M   'P 1'
#
loop_
_entity.id
_entity.type
_entity.pdbx_description
1 polymer ?
#
loop_
_entity_poly.entity_id
_entity_poly.type
_entity_poly.pdbx_seq_one_letter_code
_entity_poly.pdbx_strand_id
1 'polypeptide(L)'
;ETPIQREIEIVDKVAPTPVESTFSPVEVLIRKPDFWTYKGDYSLQLLQNYVSGNWYKGGESNYSVLSSAIFEANYNNKQKVKWDNRLELKFGIQSTKSDTLHSFKTTEDLIRLTSKFGLQASKKWYYSVQFVVNTQFTHSYRSNDPLLYSDFLAPLNINVSLGMDYTIDWLEHKLKGNVHLAPLAYNIKYTRIKSLADRLGIENGRHARHDFGSELSVEFVWQLMEALSWKTRLYSYTTYKRTEIEWENTIRLQFNRFIGAQLFIYPRFDDGVTRDGRHGYLQMREFASIGFQYSF
;
A
#
# COMPACT_ATOMS: atom_id res chain seq x y z
N GLU A 1 107.05 -25.05 10.37
CA GLU A 1 105.74 -24.45 10.49
C GLU A 1 104.73 -25.27 9.71
N THR A 2 103.86 -25.99 10.42
CA THR A 2 102.79 -26.84 9.87
C THR A 2 101.55 -26.02 9.72
N PRO A 3 100.95 -25.98 8.51
CA PRO A 3 99.66 -25.30 8.36
C PRO A 3 98.55 -26.07 9.02
N ILE A 4 97.82 -25.40 9.85
CA ILE A 4 96.59 -25.89 10.46
C ILE A 4 95.50 -25.94 9.39
N GLN A 5 95.10 -27.14 8.93
CA GLN A 5 93.91 -27.31 8.14
C GLN A 5 92.76 -27.27 9.13
N ARG A 6 91.94 -26.25 9.02
CA ARG A 6 90.64 -26.22 9.61
C ARG A 6 89.64 -26.96 8.68
N GLU A 7 89.25 -28.15 9.09
CA GLU A 7 88.09 -28.80 8.52
C GLU A 7 86.81 -27.97 8.85
N ILE A 8 86.24 -27.47 7.85
CA ILE A 8 84.91 -26.87 7.99
C ILE A 8 83.90 -28.01 7.86
N GLU A 9 83.41 -28.48 8.98
CA GLU A 9 82.22 -29.35 8.97
C GLU A 9 81.06 -28.60 8.24
N ILE A 10 80.71 -29.12 7.08
CA ILE A 10 79.53 -28.68 6.36
C ILE A 10 78.36 -29.23 7.14
N VAL A 11 77.67 -28.33 7.85
CA VAL A 11 76.39 -28.58 8.54
C VAL A 11 75.48 -29.32 7.59
N ASP A 12 74.99 -30.47 8.04
CA ASP A 12 74.02 -31.30 7.31
C ASP A 12 72.91 -30.45 6.70
N LYS A 13 72.64 -30.77 5.45
CA LYS A 13 71.50 -30.16 4.74
C LYS A 13 70.24 -30.36 5.55
N VAL A 14 69.76 -29.32 6.17
CA VAL A 14 68.40 -29.30 6.75
C VAL A 14 67.45 -29.61 5.61
N ALA A 15 66.90 -30.83 5.58
CA ALA A 15 65.87 -31.16 4.65
C ALA A 15 64.66 -30.21 4.93
N PRO A 16 64.18 -29.50 3.92
CA PRO A 16 63.02 -28.67 4.14
C PRO A 16 61.87 -29.56 4.57
N THR A 17 61.40 -29.38 5.79
CA THR A 17 60.14 -30.00 6.26
C THR A 17 59.05 -29.59 5.27
N PRO A 18 58.33 -30.53 4.64
CA PRO A 18 57.24 -30.16 3.78
C PRO A 18 56.25 -29.36 4.61
N VAL A 19 56.06 -28.08 4.30
CA VAL A 19 54.98 -27.30 4.81
C VAL A 19 53.73 -27.95 4.22
N GLU A 20 53.07 -28.81 4.99
CA GLU A 20 51.70 -29.19 4.69
C GLU A 20 50.90 -27.91 4.62
N SER A 21 50.65 -27.46 3.38
CA SER A 21 49.66 -26.47 3.14
C SER A 21 48.33 -27.06 3.59
N THR A 22 47.95 -26.81 4.83
CA THR A 22 46.60 -27.00 5.29
C THR A 22 45.71 -26.10 4.43
N PHE A 23 45.30 -26.63 3.28
CA PHE A 23 44.24 -26.07 2.50
C PHE A 23 42.97 -26.22 3.35
N SER A 24 42.71 -25.26 4.21
CA SER A 24 41.36 -25.10 4.75
C SER A 24 40.47 -24.72 3.57
N PRO A 25 39.55 -25.58 3.14
CA PRO A 25 38.61 -25.16 2.10
C PRO A 25 37.84 -23.98 2.69
N VAL A 26 38.10 -22.78 2.19
CA VAL A 26 37.27 -21.62 2.45
C VAL A 26 35.95 -21.98 1.81
N GLU A 27 34.98 -22.42 2.59
CA GLU A 27 33.59 -22.50 2.15
C GLU A 27 33.16 -21.07 1.81
N VAL A 28 33.34 -20.68 0.54
CA VAL A 28 32.74 -19.49 0.01
C VAL A 28 31.25 -19.75 0.00
N LEU A 29 30.57 -19.27 1.03
CA LEU A 29 29.11 -19.28 1.11
C LEU A 29 28.60 -18.34 0.00
N ILE A 30 28.43 -18.90 -1.22
CA ILE A 30 27.79 -18.19 -2.32
C ILE A 30 26.32 -18.05 -1.93
N ARG A 31 25.99 -16.99 -1.21
CA ARG A 31 24.59 -16.61 -1.00
C ARG A 31 24.00 -16.28 -2.36
N LYS A 32 23.01 -17.04 -2.78
CA LYS A 32 22.20 -16.66 -3.96
C LYS A 32 21.67 -15.25 -3.72
N PRO A 33 21.80 -14.33 -4.70
CA PRO A 33 21.28 -13.00 -4.51
C PRO A 33 19.77 -13.06 -4.28
N ASP A 34 19.32 -12.49 -3.17
CA ASP A 34 17.91 -12.30 -2.91
C ASP A 34 17.47 -10.99 -3.60
N PHE A 35 16.55 -11.12 -4.53
CA PHE A 35 15.99 -10.00 -5.29
C PHE A 35 14.67 -9.50 -4.70
N TRP A 36 14.21 -10.09 -3.61
CA TRP A 36 12.99 -9.69 -2.91
C TRP A 36 13.29 -8.65 -1.83
N THR A 37 12.38 -7.70 -1.70
CA THR A 37 12.37 -6.73 -0.61
C THR A 37 10.99 -6.76 0.03
N TYR A 38 10.95 -6.90 1.34
CA TYR A 38 9.72 -6.91 2.12
C TYR A 38 9.64 -5.66 2.97
N LYS A 39 8.43 -5.08 3.08
CA LYS A 39 8.14 -3.96 3.96
C LYS A 39 6.80 -4.15 4.62
N GLY A 40 6.66 -3.66 5.82
CA GLY A 40 5.41 -3.66 6.54
C GLY A 40 5.20 -2.36 7.30
N ASP A 41 3.99 -1.82 7.18
CA ASP A 41 3.51 -0.67 7.94
C ASP A 41 2.25 -1.07 8.69
N TYR A 42 2.21 -0.81 9.98
CA TYR A 42 1.04 -1.03 10.82
C TYR A 42 0.69 0.25 11.57
N SER A 43 -0.59 0.59 11.63
CA SER A 43 -1.09 1.68 12.44
C SER A 43 -2.37 1.30 13.18
N LEU A 44 -2.48 1.72 14.42
CA LEU A 44 -3.66 1.60 15.26
C LEU A 44 -4.01 2.95 15.85
N GLN A 45 -5.23 3.40 15.64
CA GLN A 45 -5.74 4.69 16.09
C GLN A 45 -6.98 4.45 16.95
N LEU A 46 -7.01 5.09 18.10
CA LEU A 46 -8.10 5.01 19.06
C LEU A 46 -8.61 6.43 19.32
N LEU A 47 -9.91 6.60 19.25
CA LEU A 47 -10.60 7.82 19.65
C LEU A 47 -11.69 7.46 20.65
N GLN A 48 -11.68 8.12 21.80
CA GLN A 48 -12.70 7.99 22.82
C GLN A 48 -13.16 9.37 23.25
N ASN A 49 -14.45 9.61 23.19
CA ASN A 49 -15.11 10.76 23.78
C ASN A 49 -16.22 10.25 24.69
N TYR A 50 -16.15 10.55 25.96
CA TYR A 50 -17.19 10.20 26.94
C TYR A 50 -17.85 11.47 27.46
N VAL A 51 -19.18 11.52 27.39
CA VAL A 51 -20.01 12.59 27.92
C VAL A 51 -21.07 11.97 28.83
N SER A 52 -21.07 12.37 30.10
CA SER A 52 -22.10 11.91 31.05
C SER A 52 -23.46 12.49 30.67
N GLY A 53 -24.54 11.72 30.95
CA GLY A 53 -25.90 12.14 30.59
C GLY A 53 -26.39 13.43 31.25
N ASN A 54 -25.72 13.89 32.32
CA ASN A 54 -26.00 15.14 33.05
C ASN A 54 -24.96 16.25 32.74
N TRP A 55 -24.13 16.12 31.69
CA TRP A 55 -23.19 17.16 31.32
C TRP A 55 -23.93 18.43 30.91
N TYR A 56 -23.60 19.57 31.56
CA TYR A 56 -24.37 20.81 31.47
C TYR A 56 -24.45 21.47 30.08
N LYS A 57 -23.53 21.16 29.18
CA LYS A 57 -23.53 21.67 27.80
C LYS A 57 -24.10 20.66 26.78
N GLY A 58 -24.61 19.52 27.25
CA GLY A 58 -24.95 18.43 26.35
C GLY A 58 -23.72 17.81 25.69
N GLY A 59 -23.91 16.98 24.70
CA GLY A 59 -22.85 16.29 23.95
C GLY A 59 -23.14 14.81 23.83
N GLU A 60 -22.31 14.12 23.07
CA GLU A 60 -22.49 12.71 22.76
C GLU A 60 -21.20 11.92 22.95
N SER A 61 -21.30 10.76 23.57
CA SER A 61 -20.19 9.81 23.67
C SER A 61 -20.01 9.10 22.36
N ASN A 62 -18.76 9.01 21.90
CA ASN A 62 -18.39 8.20 20.78
C ASN A 62 -17.07 7.44 21.03
N TYR A 63 -16.94 6.30 20.39
CA TYR A 63 -15.75 5.46 20.42
C TYR A 63 -15.43 5.07 18.99
N SER A 64 -14.17 5.20 18.59
CA SER A 64 -13.72 4.81 17.26
C SER A 64 -12.36 4.13 17.35
N VAL A 65 -12.22 3.04 16.61
CA VAL A 65 -10.97 2.31 16.45
C VAL A 65 -10.72 2.17 14.96
N LEU A 66 -9.50 2.50 14.51
CA LEU A 66 -9.07 2.30 13.13
C LEU A 66 -7.73 1.57 13.15
N SER A 67 -7.70 0.41 12.50
CA SER A 67 -6.50 -0.39 12.24
C SER A 67 -6.17 -0.36 10.75
N SER A 68 -4.89 -0.20 10.42
CA SER A 68 -4.39 -0.26 9.05
C SER A 68 -3.11 -1.07 9.01
N ALA A 69 -3.01 -1.98 8.04
CA ALA A 69 -1.82 -2.77 7.78
C ALA A 69 -1.51 -2.74 6.28
N ILE A 70 -0.25 -2.50 5.93
CA ILE A 70 0.25 -2.50 4.55
C ILE A 70 1.43 -3.45 4.50
N PHE A 71 1.39 -4.41 3.58
CA PHE A 71 2.48 -5.35 3.32
C PHE A 71 2.92 -5.21 1.87
N GLU A 72 4.21 -5.07 1.67
CA GLU A 72 4.82 -5.00 0.35
C GLU A 72 5.83 -6.14 0.18
N ALA A 73 5.77 -6.80 -0.98
CA ALA A 73 6.72 -7.81 -1.40
C ALA A 73 7.15 -7.50 -2.84
N ASN A 74 8.34 -6.91 -2.99
CA ASN A 74 8.80 -6.37 -4.26
C ASN A 74 10.02 -7.15 -4.75
N TYR A 75 9.92 -7.69 -5.95
CA TYR A 75 10.99 -8.38 -6.65
C TYR A 75 11.62 -7.45 -7.68
N ASN A 76 12.96 -7.39 -7.69
CA ASN A 76 13.70 -6.64 -8.70
C ASN A 76 15.02 -7.36 -9.01
N ASN A 77 15.12 -7.97 -10.17
CA ASN A 77 16.35 -8.67 -10.60
C ASN A 77 17.49 -7.73 -11.01
N LYS A 78 17.28 -6.40 -10.89
CA LYS A 78 18.23 -5.33 -11.26
C LYS A 78 18.67 -5.37 -12.73
N GLN A 79 18.06 -6.20 -13.55
CA GLN A 79 18.32 -6.31 -14.98
C GLN A 79 17.17 -5.74 -15.80
N LYS A 80 16.02 -6.44 -15.82
CA LYS A 80 14.89 -6.05 -16.68
C LYS A 80 13.52 -6.30 -16.04
N VAL A 81 13.44 -7.09 -14.98
CA VAL A 81 12.17 -7.55 -14.41
C VAL A 81 11.95 -6.93 -13.05
N LYS A 82 10.74 -6.38 -12.86
CA LYS A 82 10.24 -5.83 -11.61
C LYS A 82 8.85 -6.40 -11.35
N TRP A 83 8.60 -6.82 -10.12
CA TRP A 83 7.28 -7.31 -9.71
C TRP A 83 6.96 -6.78 -8.33
N ASP A 84 6.09 -5.79 -8.29
CA ASP A 84 5.70 -5.09 -7.07
C ASP A 84 4.34 -5.61 -6.61
N ASN A 85 4.27 -6.08 -5.37
CA ASN A 85 3.05 -6.57 -4.75
C ASN A 85 2.78 -5.78 -3.47
N ARG A 86 1.53 -5.36 -3.28
CA ARG A 86 1.09 -4.61 -2.12
C ARG A 86 -0.29 -5.06 -1.68
N LEU A 87 -0.39 -5.47 -0.43
CA LEU A 87 -1.64 -5.76 0.26
C LEU A 87 -1.91 -4.64 1.26
N GLU A 88 -3.04 -3.97 1.13
CA GLU A 88 -3.51 -2.92 2.01
C GLU A 88 -4.81 -3.35 2.68
N LEU A 89 -4.78 -3.39 4.00
CA LEU A 89 -5.90 -3.77 4.85
C LEU A 89 -6.23 -2.58 5.75
N LYS A 90 -7.50 -2.13 5.73
CA LYS A 90 -8.00 -1.10 6.65
C LYS A 90 -9.31 -1.56 7.24
N PHE A 91 -9.42 -1.48 8.56
CA PHE A 91 -10.65 -1.78 9.25
C PHE A 91 -10.87 -0.82 10.40
N GLY A 92 -11.98 -0.10 10.35
CA GLY A 92 -12.37 0.86 11.36
C GLY A 92 -13.81 0.67 11.78
N ILE A 93 -14.06 0.80 13.06
CA ILE A 93 -15.39 0.75 13.66
C ILE A 93 -15.63 1.98 14.52
N GLN A 94 -16.89 2.40 14.59
CA GLN A 94 -17.34 3.51 15.41
C GLN A 94 -18.65 3.16 16.08
N SER A 95 -18.79 3.58 17.34
CA SER A 95 -20.04 3.55 18.08
C SER A 95 -20.44 4.97 18.47
N THR A 96 -21.69 5.34 18.22
CA THR A 96 -22.27 6.63 18.61
C THR A 96 -23.66 6.41 19.20
N LYS A 97 -24.02 7.18 20.23
CA LYS A 97 -25.35 7.07 20.86
C LYS A 97 -26.49 7.55 19.95
N SER A 98 -26.21 8.39 18.96
CA SER A 98 -27.20 8.87 17.99
C SER A 98 -27.66 7.79 17.02
N ASP A 99 -26.89 6.72 16.86
CA ASP A 99 -27.31 5.56 16.08
C ASP A 99 -28.07 4.59 16.97
N THR A 100 -29.39 4.58 16.82
CA THR A 100 -30.28 3.72 17.61
C THR A 100 -30.47 2.32 17.02
N LEU A 101 -30.07 2.13 15.75
CA LEU A 101 -30.20 0.85 15.04
C LEU A 101 -28.94 0.00 15.11
N HIS A 102 -27.76 0.63 15.17
CA HIS A 102 -26.49 -0.07 15.10
C HIS A 102 -25.61 0.29 16.29
N SER A 103 -25.25 -0.68 17.11
CA SER A 103 -24.28 -0.49 18.21
C SER A 103 -22.89 -0.10 17.72
N PHE A 104 -22.49 -0.61 16.54
CA PHE A 104 -21.24 -0.31 15.87
C PHE A 104 -21.45 -0.19 14.36
N LYS A 105 -20.74 0.75 13.75
CA LYS A 105 -20.67 0.94 12.29
C LYS A 105 -19.25 0.90 11.81
N THR A 106 -19.03 0.43 10.61
CA THR A 106 -17.74 0.53 9.92
C THR A 106 -17.49 1.97 9.47
N THR A 107 -16.31 2.49 9.79
CA THR A 107 -15.84 3.80 9.33
C THR A 107 -14.86 3.66 8.16
N GLU A 108 -14.07 2.59 8.18
CA GLU A 108 -13.18 2.12 7.12
C GLU A 108 -13.37 0.64 6.94
N ASP A 109 -13.37 0.18 5.71
CA ASP A 109 -13.44 -1.24 5.39
C ASP A 109 -12.83 -1.46 4.01
N LEU A 110 -11.60 -1.92 3.97
CA LEU A 110 -10.85 -2.06 2.72
C LEU A 110 -9.90 -3.26 2.78
N ILE A 111 -10.02 -4.13 1.79
CA ILE A 111 -9.01 -5.10 1.38
C ILE A 111 -8.60 -4.71 -0.04
N ARG A 112 -7.36 -4.28 -0.24
CA ARG A 112 -6.83 -3.93 -1.56
C ARG A 112 -5.55 -4.72 -1.82
N LEU A 113 -5.56 -5.54 -2.87
CA LEU A 113 -4.38 -6.21 -3.40
C LEU A 113 -4.00 -5.55 -4.71
N THR A 114 -2.77 -5.08 -4.81
CA THR A 114 -2.17 -4.57 -6.05
C THR A 114 -0.98 -5.43 -6.40
N SER A 115 -0.94 -5.97 -7.61
CA SER A 115 0.18 -6.72 -8.16
C SER A 115 0.56 -6.13 -9.50
N LYS A 116 1.80 -5.69 -9.65
CA LYS A 116 2.29 -5.01 -10.84
C LYS A 116 3.57 -5.68 -11.36
N PHE A 117 3.49 -6.25 -12.53
CA PHE A 117 4.63 -6.84 -13.22
C PHE A 117 5.15 -5.86 -14.28
N GLY A 118 6.47 -5.60 -14.28
CA GLY A 118 7.11 -4.64 -15.17
C GLY A 118 8.32 -5.22 -15.88
N LEU A 119 8.42 -4.94 -17.19
CA LEU A 119 9.58 -5.20 -18.02
C LEU A 119 10.26 -3.89 -18.39
N GLN A 120 11.53 -3.75 -18.07
CA GLN A 120 12.27 -2.52 -18.32
C GLN A 120 12.38 -2.21 -19.82
N ALA A 121 11.84 -1.06 -20.23
CA ALA A 121 11.97 -0.50 -21.56
C ALA A 121 13.15 0.47 -21.65
N SER A 122 13.39 1.28 -20.61
CA SER A 122 14.55 2.16 -20.48
C SER A 122 14.91 2.38 -19.00
N LYS A 123 15.88 3.24 -18.68
CA LYS A 123 16.35 3.44 -17.28
C LYS A 123 15.24 3.72 -16.26
N LYS A 124 14.17 4.41 -16.66
CA LYS A 124 13.06 4.81 -15.76
C LYS A 124 11.69 4.34 -16.23
N TRP A 125 11.61 3.71 -17.42
CA TRP A 125 10.37 3.27 -18.04
C TRP A 125 10.27 1.76 -18.08
N TYR A 126 9.07 1.25 -17.77
CA TYR A 126 8.74 -0.18 -17.77
C TYR A 126 7.44 -0.38 -18.54
N TYR A 127 7.37 -1.39 -19.40
CA TYR A 127 6.11 -1.96 -19.85
C TYR A 127 5.51 -2.71 -18.69
N SER A 128 4.24 -2.50 -18.39
CA SER A 128 3.64 -3.04 -17.17
C SER A 128 2.26 -3.62 -17.38
N VAL A 129 2.00 -4.66 -16.60
CA VAL A 129 0.67 -5.23 -16.36
C VAL A 129 0.36 -5.03 -14.90
N GLN A 130 -0.75 -4.38 -14.60
CA GLN A 130 -1.21 -4.17 -13.23
C GLN A 130 -2.52 -4.92 -13.01
N PHE A 131 -2.63 -5.55 -11.85
CA PHE A 131 -3.82 -6.22 -11.35
C PHE A 131 -4.16 -5.65 -9.99
N VAL A 132 -5.39 -5.15 -9.83
CA VAL A 132 -5.89 -4.56 -8.58
C VAL A 132 -7.19 -5.23 -8.21
N VAL A 133 -7.28 -5.69 -6.97
CA VAL A 133 -8.52 -6.23 -6.38
C VAL A 133 -8.89 -5.42 -5.15
N ASN A 134 -10.11 -4.94 -5.08
CA ASN A 134 -10.64 -4.23 -3.92
C ASN A 134 -11.94 -4.88 -3.45
N THR A 135 -12.04 -5.13 -2.15
CA THR A 135 -13.28 -5.56 -1.48
C THR A 135 -13.30 -5.10 -0.02
N GLN A 136 -14.29 -5.50 0.73
CA GLN A 136 -14.50 -5.20 2.14
C GLN A 136 -14.42 -6.46 2.99
N PHE A 137 -14.21 -6.30 4.31
CA PHE A 137 -14.22 -7.39 5.28
C PHE A 137 -15.63 -7.78 5.69
N THR A 138 -16.53 -6.78 5.87
CA THR A 138 -17.82 -6.99 6.50
C THR A 138 -18.90 -6.04 5.98
N HIS A 139 -20.09 -6.19 6.53
CA HIS A 139 -21.21 -5.33 6.22
C HIS A 139 -21.03 -3.92 6.77
N SER A 140 -21.53 -2.93 6.03
CA SER A 140 -21.60 -1.55 6.49
C SER A 140 -23.00 -0.96 6.31
N TYR A 141 -23.33 -0.03 7.21
CA TYR A 141 -24.61 0.68 7.26
C TYR A 141 -24.37 2.19 7.36
N ARG A 142 -25.34 2.98 6.94
CA ARG A 142 -25.41 4.39 7.30
C ARG A 142 -26.04 4.55 8.69
N SER A 143 -25.80 5.68 9.33
CA SER A 143 -26.41 6.01 10.62
C SER A 143 -27.93 6.00 10.52
N ASN A 144 -28.58 5.29 11.44
CA ASN A 144 -30.05 5.16 11.51
C ASN A 144 -30.70 4.68 10.20
N ASP A 145 -29.98 3.90 9.38
CA ASP A 145 -30.47 3.35 8.11
C ASP A 145 -30.32 1.82 8.15
N PRO A 146 -31.43 1.05 8.10
CA PRO A 146 -31.37 -0.41 8.11
C PRO A 146 -30.86 -1.01 6.80
N LEU A 147 -30.70 -0.19 5.75
CA LEU A 147 -30.28 -0.67 4.44
C LEU A 147 -28.78 -0.97 4.43
N LEU A 148 -28.44 -2.17 3.99
CA LEU A 148 -27.06 -2.60 3.79
C LEU A 148 -26.38 -1.72 2.74
N TYR A 149 -25.19 -1.23 3.05
CA TYR A 149 -24.41 -0.34 2.16
C TYR A 149 -23.30 -1.07 1.40
N SER A 150 -22.58 -1.94 2.06
CA SER A 150 -21.59 -2.85 1.49
C SER A 150 -21.45 -4.10 2.37
N ASP A 151 -20.85 -5.14 1.82
CA ASP A 151 -20.54 -6.38 2.51
C ASP A 151 -19.33 -7.05 1.86
N PHE A 152 -18.82 -8.14 2.42
CA PHE A 152 -17.79 -8.93 1.80
C PHE A 152 -18.16 -9.34 0.37
N LEU A 153 -17.30 -9.04 -0.60
CA LEU A 153 -17.52 -9.19 -2.05
C LEU A 153 -18.76 -8.43 -2.59
N ALA A 154 -19.16 -7.37 -1.94
CA ALA A 154 -20.29 -6.54 -2.36
C ALA A 154 -20.06 -5.04 -2.06
N PRO A 155 -19.28 -4.32 -2.92
CA PRO A 155 -18.70 -4.72 -4.21
C PRO A 155 -17.35 -5.46 -4.10
N LEU A 156 -17.07 -6.30 -5.09
CA LEU A 156 -15.74 -6.73 -5.47
C LEU A 156 -15.37 -5.98 -6.76
N ASN A 157 -14.30 -5.20 -6.73
CA ASN A 157 -13.75 -4.55 -7.90
C ASN A 157 -12.46 -5.24 -8.31
N ILE A 158 -12.35 -5.64 -9.57
CA ILE A 158 -11.15 -6.20 -10.18
C ILE A 158 -10.78 -5.31 -11.36
N ASN A 159 -9.56 -4.83 -11.36
CA ASN A 159 -9.00 -4.04 -12.45
C ASN A 159 -7.76 -4.72 -13.00
N VAL A 160 -7.68 -4.84 -14.32
CA VAL A 160 -6.50 -5.30 -15.05
C VAL A 160 -6.13 -4.24 -16.06
N SER A 161 -4.91 -3.73 -16.00
CA SER A 161 -4.44 -2.68 -16.90
C SER A 161 -3.10 -3.02 -17.54
N LEU A 162 -2.95 -2.62 -18.80
CA LEU A 162 -1.76 -2.77 -19.62
C LEU A 162 -1.24 -1.40 -20.01
N GLY A 163 0.02 -1.12 -19.70
CA GLY A 163 0.55 0.20 -19.93
C GLY A 163 2.04 0.34 -19.70
N MET A 164 2.43 1.53 -19.31
CA MET A 164 3.80 1.88 -19.00
C MET A 164 3.90 2.52 -17.63
N ASP A 165 4.95 2.18 -16.91
CA ASP A 165 5.31 2.80 -15.63
C ASP A 165 6.54 3.69 -15.79
N TYR A 166 6.48 4.86 -15.20
CA TYR A 166 7.62 5.75 -15.01
C TYR A 166 8.00 5.80 -13.54
N THR A 167 9.25 5.46 -13.21
CA THR A 167 9.75 5.52 -11.83
C THR A 167 10.21 6.93 -11.50
N ILE A 168 9.63 7.51 -10.45
CA ILE A 168 10.01 8.80 -9.88
C ILE A 168 11.03 8.53 -8.77
N ASP A 169 12.21 9.13 -8.88
CA ASP A 169 13.23 9.17 -7.85
C ASP A 169 13.99 10.49 -7.99
N TRP A 170 13.51 11.50 -7.26
CA TRP A 170 13.95 12.88 -7.36
C TRP A 170 14.33 13.44 -5.98
N LEU A 171 14.89 14.64 -5.97
CA LEU A 171 15.25 15.39 -4.76
C LEU A 171 16.14 14.55 -3.81
N GLU A 172 17.20 13.96 -4.34
CA GLU A 172 18.15 13.14 -3.57
C GLU A 172 17.44 12.00 -2.81
N HIS A 173 16.56 11.28 -3.52
CA HIS A 173 15.74 10.17 -2.98
C HIS A 173 14.66 10.56 -1.96
N LYS A 174 14.40 11.86 -1.74
CA LYS A 174 13.33 12.32 -0.86
C LYS A 174 11.93 12.21 -1.48
N LEU A 175 11.84 12.22 -2.82
CA LEU A 175 10.60 12.05 -3.56
C LEU A 175 10.67 10.76 -4.38
N LYS A 176 9.93 9.75 -3.97
CA LYS A 176 9.89 8.43 -4.61
C LYS A 176 8.47 8.02 -4.96
N GLY A 177 8.33 7.46 -6.15
CA GLY A 177 7.04 6.99 -6.59
C GLY A 177 7.02 6.45 -7.99
N ASN A 178 5.83 6.34 -8.55
CA ASN A 178 5.64 5.93 -9.93
C ASN A 178 4.43 6.61 -10.57
N VAL A 179 4.46 6.68 -11.88
CA VAL A 179 3.33 7.02 -12.73
C VAL A 179 3.02 5.79 -13.57
N HIS A 180 1.80 5.29 -13.47
CA HIS A 180 1.27 4.22 -14.31
C HIS A 180 0.30 4.82 -15.32
N LEU A 181 0.59 4.69 -16.60
CA LEU A 181 -0.26 5.12 -17.70
C LEU A 181 -0.67 3.89 -18.51
N ALA A 182 -1.93 3.52 -18.41
CA ALA A 182 -2.50 2.37 -19.08
C ALA A 182 -3.59 2.80 -20.08
N PRO A 183 -3.29 2.81 -21.38
CA PRO A 183 -4.29 3.06 -22.41
C PRO A 183 -5.35 1.97 -22.50
N LEU A 184 -5.03 0.76 -22.02
CA LEU A 184 -5.94 -0.38 -21.99
C LEU A 184 -6.14 -0.80 -20.55
N ALA A 185 -7.35 -0.60 -20.03
CA ALA A 185 -7.75 -1.01 -18.71
C ALA A 185 -9.13 -1.69 -18.76
N TYR A 186 -9.27 -2.78 -18.04
CA TYR A 186 -10.51 -3.55 -17.94
C TYR A 186 -10.91 -3.65 -16.48
N ASN A 187 -12.12 -3.22 -16.18
CA ASN A 187 -12.67 -3.19 -14.83
C ASN A 187 -13.90 -4.09 -14.72
N ILE A 188 -13.93 -4.93 -13.70
CA ILE A 188 -15.07 -5.74 -13.32
C ILE A 188 -15.54 -5.28 -11.95
N LYS A 189 -16.78 -4.83 -11.87
CA LYS A 189 -17.45 -4.55 -10.59
C LYS A 189 -18.50 -5.62 -10.36
N TYR A 190 -18.30 -6.44 -9.34
CA TYR A 190 -19.16 -7.57 -8.99
C TYR A 190 -19.83 -7.34 -7.64
N THR A 191 -21.06 -7.81 -7.48
CA THR A 191 -21.74 -7.91 -6.19
C THR A 191 -22.48 -9.24 -6.07
N ARG A 192 -22.33 -9.90 -4.91
CA ARG A 192 -23.13 -11.08 -4.61
C ARG A 192 -24.55 -10.72 -4.14
N ILE A 193 -24.79 -9.46 -3.75
CA ILE A 193 -26.03 -8.98 -3.15
C ILE A 193 -26.82 -8.18 -4.18
N LYS A 194 -27.93 -8.74 -4.64
CA LYS A 194 -28.78 -8.13 -5.67
C LYS A 194 -29.33 -6.75 -5.31
N SER A 195 -29.68 -6.53 -4.04
CA SER A 195 -30.20 -5.23 -3.56
C SER A 195 -29.18 -4.10 -3.64
N LEU A 196 -27.87 -4.41 -3.77
CA LEU A 196 -26.82 -3.43 -3.96
C LEU A 196 -26.49 -3.17 -5.44
N ALA A 197 -26.95 -4.01 -6.37
CA ALA A 197 -26.60 -3.94 -7.77
C ALA A 197 -26.93 -2.58 -8.39
N ASP A 198 -28.15 -2.09 -8.17
CA ASP A 198 -28.62 -0.79 -8.73
C ASP A 198 -27.77 0.39 -8.24
N ARG A 199 -27.40 0.38 -6.95
CA ARG A 199 -26.52 1.42 -6.36
C ARG A 199 -25.10 1.38 -6.89
N LEU A 200 -24.64 0.21 -7.30
CA LEU A 200 -23.31 0.00 -7.89
C LEU A 200 -23.29 0.22 -9.39
N GLY A 201 -24.45 0.62 -9.98
CA GLY A 201 -24.59 0.82 -11.42
C GLY A 201 -24.48 -0.48 -12.21
N ILE A 202 -24.89 -1.61 -11.61
CA ILE A 202 -24.98 -2.91 -12.26
C ILE A 202 -26.41 -3.08 -12.74
N GLU A 203 -26.60 -3.43 -14.03
CA GLU A 203 -27.93 -3.58 -14.62
C GLU A 203 -28.79 -4.63 -13.87
N ASN A 204 -30.09 -4.34 -13.79
CA ASN A 204 -31.06 -5.21 -13.14
C ASN A 204 -30.96 -6.67 -13.57
N GLY A 205 -30.85 -7.56 -12.60
CA GLY A 205 -30.74 -9.01 -12.82
C GLY A 205 -29.30 -9.52 -13.06
N ARG A 206 -28.31 -8.64 -13.19
CA ARG A 206 -26.91 -9.01 -13.29
C ARG A 206 -26.19 -8.88 -11.94
N HIS A 207 -25.10 -9.60 -11.81
CA HIS A 207 -24.21 -9.55 -10.64
C HIS A 207 -22.89 -8.81 -10.94
N ALA A 208 -22.59 -8.54 -12.19
CA ALA A 208 -21.34 -7.92 -12.60
C ALA A 208 -21.55 -6.87 -13.69
N ARG A 209 -20.74 -5.81 -13.64
CA ARG A 209 -20.56 -4.83 -14.70
C ARG A 209 -19.14 -4.90 -15.21
N HIS A 210 -18.99 -4.85 -16.51
CA HIS A 210 -17.72 -4.92 -17.21
C HIS A 210 -17.49 -3.60 -17.95
N ASP A 211 -16.37 -2.96 -17.70
CA ASP A 211 -16.01 -1.69 -18.32
C ASP A 211 -14.62 -1.79 -18.97
N PHE A 212 -14.50 -1.28 -20.19
CA PHE A 212 -13.22 -1.02 -20.85
C PHE A 212 -12.92 0.46 -20.84
N GLY A 213 -11.66 0.81 -20.67
CA GLY A 213 -11.24 2.19 -20.62
C GLY A 213 -9.74 2.39 -20.57
N SER A 214 -9.36 3.57 -20.11
CA SER A 214 -7.96 3.94 -19.84
C SER A 214 -7.79 4.34 -18.39
N GLU A 215 -6.59 4.13 -17.87
CA GLU A 215 -6.23 4.37 -16.47
C GLU A 215 -4.95 5.21 -16.39
N LEU A 216 -4.95 6.14 -15.44
CA LEU A 216 -3.78 6.86 -14.99
C LEU A 216 -3.69 6.74 -13.48
N SER A 217 -2.57 6.26 -12.96
CA SER A 217 -2.28 6.28 -11.53
C SER A 217 -0.94 6.97 -11.28
N VAL A 218 -0.93 7.91 -10.35
CA VAL A 218 0.28 8.62 -9.90
C VAL A 218 0.39 8.42 -8.40
N GLU A 219 1.43 7.74 -7.98
CA GLU A 219 1.68 7.50 -6.56
C GLU A 219 3.09 7.98 -6.21
N PHE A 220 3.20 8.77 -5.14
CA PHE A 220 4.51 9.11 -4.58
C PHE A 220 4.47 9.35 -3.08
N VAL A 221 5.63 9.19 -2.48
CA VAL A 221 5.92 9.61 -1.12
C VAL A 221 7.00 10.67 -1.16
N TRP A 222 6.72 11.81 -0.56
CA TRP A 222 7.66 12.90 -0.41
C TRP A 222 8.02 13.09 1.06
N GLN A 223 9.30 12.86 1.39
CA GLN A 223 9.86 13.15 2.70
C GLN A 223 10.22 14.64 2.76
N LEU A 224 9.28 15.46 3.27
CA LEU A 224 9.43 16.90 3.35
C LEU A 224 10.48 17.30 4.40
N MET A 225 10.45 16.61 5.56
CA MET A 225 11.37 16.72 6.68
C MET A 225 11.56 15.34 7.31
N GLU A 226 12.53 15.15 8.21
CA GLU A 226 12.74 13.87 8.89
C GLU A 226 11.48 13.33 9.55
N ALA A 227 10.70 14.22 10.18
CA ALA A 227 9.47 13.88 10.88
C ALA A 227 8.20 14.03 10.00
N LEU A 228 8.28 14.64 8.82
CA LEU A 228 7.10 14.99 8.02
C LEU A 228 7.17 14.35 6.64
N SER A 229 6.20 13.50 6.33
CA SER A 229 6.05 12.90 5.01
C SER A 229 4.65 13.16 4.43
N TRP A 230 4.62 13.30 3.10
CA TRP A 230 3.39 13.38 2.33
C TRP A 230 3.35 12.23 1.34
N LYS A 231 2.35 11.37 1.50
CA LYS A 231 2.01 10.30 0.56
C LYS A 231 0.77 10.71 -0.22
N THR A 232 0.83 10.62 -1.53
CA THR A 232 -0.33 10.88 -2.38
C THR A 232 -0.52 9.76 -3.40
N ARG A 233 -1.77 9.50 -3.73
CA ARG A 233 -2.20 8.62 -4.81
C ARG A 233 -3.32 9.31 -5.57
N LEU A 234 -3.05 9.67 -6.81
CA LEU A 234 -4.05 10.12 -7.77
C LEU A 234 -4.36 8.95 -8.70
N TYR A 235 -5.61 8.53 -8.75
CA TYR A 235 -6.10 7.50 -9.65
C TYR A 235 -7.20 8.10 -10.53
N SER A 236 -7.12 7.86 -11.84
CA SER A 236 -8.14 8.26 -12.78
C SER A 236 -8.43 7.09 -13.72
N TYR A 237 -9.71 6.79 -13.88
CA TYR A 237 -10.22 5.78 -14.80
C TYR A 237 -11.31 6.37 -15.66
N THR A 238 -11.23 6.19 -16.97
CA THR A 238 -12.25 6.67 -17.89
C THR A 238 -12.63 5.60 -18.90
N THR A 239 -13.94 5.44 -19.10
CA THR A 239 -14.51 4.63 -20.18
C THR A 239 -14.83 5.51 -21.42
N TYR A 240 -14.37 6.77 -21.44
CA TYR A 240 -14.73 7.83 -22.41
C TYR A 240 -16.20 8.24 -22.39
N LYS A 241 -17.05 7.55 -21.61
CA LYS A 241 -18.45 7.93 -21.33
C LYS A 241 -18.66 8.26 -19.86
N ARG A 242 -17.78 7.75 -19.00
CA ARG A 242 -17.80 7.94 -17.57
C ARG A 242 -16.37 8.09 -17.07
N THR A 243 -16.17 8.95 -16.08
CA THR A 243 -14.87 9.24 -15.49
C THR A 243 -14.96 9.15 -13.99
N GLU A 244 -13.99 8.46 -13.40
CA GLU A 244 -13.78 8.34 -11.97
C GLU A 244 -12.38 8.85 -11.65
N ILE A 245 -12.27 9.77 -10.68
CA ILE A 245 -11.00 10.32 -10.20
C ILE A 245 -10.98 10.21 -8.69
N GLU A 246 -9.95 9.60 -8.16
CA GLU A 246 -9.69 9.45 -6.75
C GLU A 246 -8.36 10.09 -6.40
N TRP A 247 -8.31 10.94 -5.37
CA TRP A 247 -7.08 11.57 -4.95
C TRP A 247 -6.87 11.42 -3.45
N GLU A 248 -6.19 10.36 -3.06
CA GLU A 248 -5.86 10.05 -1.67
C GLU A 248 -4.59 10.81 -1.26
N ASN A 249 -4.66 11.59 -0.19
CA ASN A 249 -3.53 12.32 0.38
C ASN A 249 -3.40 11.96 1.85
N THR A 250 -2.19 11.59 2.25
CA THR A 250 -1.85 11.31 3.64
C THR A 250 -0.64 12.14 4.04
N ILE A 251 -0.84 13.09 4.94
CA ILE A 251 0.24 13.86 5.57
C ILE A 251 0.49 13.21 6.92
N ARG A 252 1.72 12.76 7.16
CA ARG A 252 2.12 12.06 8.38
C ARG A 252 3.19 12.85 9.10
N LEU A 253 2.97 13.12 10.38
CA LEU A 253 3.93 13.73 11.29
C LEU A 253 4.33 12.71 12.36
N GLN A 254 5.60 12.32 12.36
CA GLN A 254 6.17 11.35 13.30
C GLN A 254 6.78 12.08 14.49
N PHE A 255 6.28 11.83 15.69
CA PHE A 255 6.82 12.44 16.93
C PHE A 255 7.97 11.61 17.51
N ASN A 256 7.86 10.28 17.43
CA ASN A 256 8.90 9.35 17.83
C ASN A 256 8.70 8.01 17.08
N ARG A 257 9.49 6.97 17.41
CA ARG A 257 9.45 5.68 16.72
C ARG A 257 8.05 5.03 16.65
N PHE A 258 7.16 5.34 17.59
CA PHE A 258 5.88 4.65 17.74
C PHE A 258 4.65 5.56 17.67
N ILE A 259 4.81 6.87 17.89
CA ILE A 259 3.68 7.81 17.97
C ILE A 259 3.78 8.81 16.83
N GLY A 260 2.70 8.99 16.12
CA GLY A 260 2.58 9.97 15.05
C GLY A 260 1.16 10.51 14.92
N ALA A 261 1.05 11.63 14.22
CA ALA A 261 -0.21 12.18 13.76
C ALA A 261 -0.36 11.98 12.25
N GLN A 262 -1.58 11.85 11.80
CA GLN A 262 -1.92 11.70 10.40
C GLN A 262 -3.11 12.58 10.04
N LEU A 263 -3.00 13.29 8.91
CA LEU A 263 -4.11 13.95 8.25
C LEU A 263 -4.34 13.25 6.91
N PHE A 264 -5.56 12.74 6.71
CA PHE A 264 -5.99 12.10 5.48
C PHE A 264 -7.05 12.95 4.80
N ILE A 265 -6.86 13.22 3.50
CA ILE A 265 -7.77 14.00 2.66
C ILE A 265 -8.01 13.23 1.36
N TYR A 266 -9.28 12.95 1.06
CA TYR A 266 -9.67 12.12 -0.07
C TYR A 266 -10.84 12.75 -0.84
N PRO A 267 -10.57 13.69 -1.77
CA PRO A 267 -11.53 14.09 -2.77
C PRO A 267 -11.70 13.01 -3.84
N ARG A 268 -12.95 12.80 -4.26
CA ARG A 268 -13.33 11.84 -5.29
C ARG A 268 -14.35 12.48 -6.23
N PHE A 269 -14.18 12.27 -7.52
CA PHE A 269 -15.15 12.59 -8.56
C PHE A 269 -15.59 11.30 -9.23
N ASP A 270 -16.90 11.10 -9.42
CA ASP A 270 -17.45 9.95 -10.12
C ASP A 270 -18.78 10.35 -10.77
N ASP A 271 -18.79 10.51 -12.10
CA ASP A 271 -19.99 10.84 -12.88
C ASP A 271 -20.86 9.60 -13.19
N GLY A 272 -20.43 8.42 -12.76
CA GLY A 272 -21.20 7.17 -12.86
C GLY A 272 -22.16 6.92 -11.69
N VAL A 273 -22.20 7.83 -10.70
CA VAL A 273 -23.12 7.75 -9.55
C VAL A 273 -24.25 8.76 -9.66
N THR A 274 -25.27 8.63 -8.82
CA THR A 274 -26.36 9.61 -8.75
C THR A 274 -25.81 10.97 -8.31
N ARG A 275 -26.13 12.01 -9.10
CA ARG A 275 -25.71 13.38 -8.84
C ARG A 275 -26.34 13.90 -7.54
N ASP A 276 -25.51 14.39 -6.61
CA ASP A 276 -25.99 15.10 -5.43
C ASP A 276 -26.44 16.53 -5.78
N GLY A 277 -27.53 17.00 -5.18
CA GLY A 277 -28.10 18.32 -5.48
C GLY A 277 -27.19 19.49 -5.06
N ARG A 278 -26.33 19.31 -4.04
CA ARG A 278 -25.48 20.35 -3.50
C ARG A 278 -24.04 20.28 -4.00
N HIS A 279 -23.47 19.07 -4.09
CA HIS A 279 -22.06 18.86 -4.40
C HIS A 279 -21.79 18.26 -5.79
N GLY A 280 -22.87 17.97 -6.55
CA GLY A 280 -22.76 17.38 -7.88
C GLY A 280 -22.23 15.93 -7.80
N TYR A 281 -21.12 15.67 -8.48
CA TYR A 281 -20.42 14.38 -8.51
C TYR A 281 -19.19 14.35 -7.60
N LEU A 282 -18.89 15.47 -6.92
CA LEU A 282 -17.78 15.57 -6.00
C LEU A 282 -18.14 14.96 -4.64
N GLN A 283 -17.26 14.13 -4.16
CA GLN A 283 -17.30 13.50 -2.84
C GLN A 283 -16.01 13.86 -2.11
N MET A 284 -16.08 14.08 -0.81
CA MET A 284 -14.89 14.37 -0.01
C MET A 284 -14.95 13.64 1.31
N ARG A 285 -13.83 13.16 1.72
CA ARG A 285 -13.63 12.56 3.02
C ARG A 285 -12.32 13.07 3.61
N GLU A 286 -12.35 13.44 4.88
CA GLU A 286 -11.17 13.82 5.62
C GLU A 286 -11.22 13.25 7.04
N PHE A 287 -10.07 12.97 7.61
CA PHE A 287 -9.91 12.73 9.02
C PHE A 287 -8.50 13.07 9.49
N ALA A 288 -8.41 13.51 10.74
CA ALA A 288 -7.14 13.69 11.44
C ALA A 288 -7.10 12.74 12.63
N SER A 289 -5.94 12.18 12.90
CA SER A 289 -5.76 11.21 13.98
C SER A 289 -4.36 11.27 14.57
N ILE A 290 -4.26 10.86 15.84
CA ILE A 290 -3.00 10.59 16.53
C ILE A 290 -3.06 9.14 16.99
N GLY A 291 -1.98 8.41 16.84
CA GLY A 291 -1.98 6.99 17.18
C GLY A 291 -0.63 6.33 17.11
N PHE A 292 -0.63 5.01 17.33
CA PHE A 292 0.53 4.15 17.21
C PHE A 292 0.82 3.85 15.73
N GLN A 293 2.10 3.93 15.36
CA GLN A 293 2.59 3.62 14.01
C GLN A 293 3.88 2.82 14.14
N TYR A 294 4.02 1.76 13.34
CA TYR A 294 5.21 0.93 13.30
C TYR A 294 5.49 0.47 11.87
N SER A 295 6.73 0.64 11.40
CA SER A 295 7.20 0.22 10.08
C SER A 295 8.42 -0.67 10.22
N PHE A 296 8.53 -1.73 9.39
CA PHE A 296 9.66 -2.68 9.36
C PHE A 296 10.05 -3.08 7.94
#